data_b33a294e8917f25fb5024d6ddd08ce65
#
_entry.id   b33a294e8917f25fb5024d6ddd08ce65
#
_cell.length_a   1.000
_cell.length_b   1.000
_cell.length_c   1.000
_cell.angle_alpha   90.00
_cell.angle_beta   90.00
_cell.angle_gamma   90.00
#
_symmetry.space_group_name_H-M   'P 1'
#
loop_
_entity.id
_entity.type
_entity.pdbx_description
1 polymer ?
#
loop_
_entity_poly.entity_id
_entity_poly.type
_entity_poly.pdbx_seq_one_letter_code
_entity_poly.pdbx_strand_id
1 'polypeptide(L)'
;MNIFHKTAAAVCLAALALAATGCDKDGDTIYTDGADKAELNSPASEIVLSKDNLQALALTLYWNENGDISLSDPEVAAPSNAASNTIQFSSDAAFATVVEDAVEAGVYYRQYTCEALNVLVGRIGLEGGVRGTVYIRIKTVLGANIEPVYSDVLVLNVTPYFIDMSTGFVLDASHNDTGRTLASPALDGVYSGFIGAGAWENWWLREGNNTERGNAGVTGTPVVMGNSTTGLEIWNFWYPGMSGCYYTVVNTGLNEWSALFIPALTLGGDLQGEMTYDRKSNKWSYTFDAQAKTYSVTISGTGKQYDRNTGTDDAAATDTPVGFGGSADALTLGSSATAVSFNVAAAGETTLTLDLNDPLHWTLTAGEGGGEPVVEVPKFLYMSGICGDWTFDYYLKLYNEDNQTYGGVAPVNSEWGYKLYPEADNWDLFYTMVDGGNAYEGELVIGGEGNIAAPEAGLYLFDVNIGDLRYRVYPVNTVSYTGLNDDWTLRPMTATDVPGVYTAEVEKSANTPWGVKIVINDNWDLAFGGGSGELLLFRDGFDGDNDFDNGTLVLSVDLVKGTYTYTRK
;
A
#
# COMPACT_ATOMS: atom_id res chain seq x y z
N MET A 1 -26.24 -50.67 51.51
CA MET A 1 -25.66 -49.54 50.70
C MET A 1 -26.26 -48.21 51.17
N ASN A 2 -26.55 -48.00 52.43
CA ASN A 2 -27.21 -46.78 52.94
C ASN A 2 -26.51 -46.15 54.17
N ILE A 3 -25.34 -46.65 54.60
CA ILE A 3 -24.62 -46.12 55.75
C ILE A 3 -23.47 -45.27 55.36
N PHE A 4 -22.84 -45.57 54.23
CA PHE A 4 -21.70 -44.74 53.68
C PHE A 4 -22.10 -43.36 53.13
N HIS A 5 -23.34 -43.18 52.66
CA HIS A 5 -23.80 -41.88 52.18
C HIS A 5 -24.20 -40.91 53.33
N LYS A 6 -24.56 -41.41 54.49
CA LYS A 6 -24.89 -40.52 55.62
C LYS A 6 -23.65 -39.99 56.34
N THR A 7 -22.60 -40.77 56.40
CA THR A 7 -21.31 -40.34 56.97
C THR A 7 -20.57 -39.38 56.07
N ALA A 8 -20.60 -39.55 54.75
CA ALA A 8 -20.01 -38.60 53.80
C ALA A 8 -20.70 -37.22 53.81
N ALA A 9 -22.05 -37.21 53.90
CA ALA A 9 -22.82 -35.97 54.02
C ALA A 9 -22.57 -35.22 55.34
N ALA A 10 -22.43 -35.95 56.46
CA ALA A 10 -22.11 -35.33 57.76
C ALA A 10 -20.70 -34.76 57.83
N VAL A 11 -19.69 -35.39 57.17
CA VAL A 11 -18.31 -34.89 57.10
C VAL A 11 -18.21 -33.69 56.14
N CYS A 12 -18.96 -33.67 55.04
CA CYS A 12 -19.03 -32.51 54.15
C CYS A 12 -19.73 -31.30 54.81
N LEU A 13 -20.81 -31.53 55.60
CA LEU A 13 -21.45 -30.43 56.33
C LEU A 13 -20.55 -29.89 57.46
N ALA A 14 -19.81 -30.76 58.17
CA ALA A 14 -18.87 -30.32 59.20
C ALA A 14 -17.65 -29.60 58.59
N ALA A 15 -17.19 -30.01 57.41
CA ALA A 15 -16.14 -29.30 56.67
C ALA A 15 -16.59 -27.94 56.09
N LEU A 16 -17.87 -27.82 55.63
CA LEU A 16 -18.45 -26.54 55.25
C LEU A 16 -18.68 -25.60 56.46
N ALA A 17 -19.05 -26.14 57.63
CA ALA A 17 -19.22 -25.33 58.83
C ALA A 17 -17.87 -24.83 59.42
N LEU A 18 -16.77 -25.57 59.20
CA LEU A 18 -15.42 -25.14 59.58
C LEU A 18 -14.82 -24.17 58.56
N ALA A 19 -15.28 -24.16 57.30
CA ALA A 19 -14.89 -23.17 56.31
C ALA A 19 -15.66 -21.84 56.46
N ALA A 20 -16.77 -21.83 57.19
CA ALA A 20 -17.55 -20.62 57.47
C ALA A 20 -17.08 -19.84 58.73
N THR A 21 -16.14 -20.37 59.49
CA THR A 21 -15.44 -19.62 60.57
C THR A 21 -14.07 -19.10 60.06
N GLY A 22 -14.07 -18.67 58.81
CA GLY A 22 -12.92 -17.99 58.23
C GLY A 22 -12.94 -16.53 58.64
N CYS A 23 -12.02 -16.15 59.44
CA CYS A 23 -11.52 -14.81 59.68
C CYS A 23 -12.60 -13.73 59.88
N ASP A 24 -13.05 -13.57 61.10
CA ASP A 24 -13.24 -12.20 61.58
C ASP A 24 -11.95 -11.46 61.30
N LYS A 25 -11.90 -10.67 60.26
CA LYS A 25 -10.85 -9.65 60.12
C LYS A 25 -11.14 -8.67 61.23
N ASP A 26 -10.45 -8.85 62.37
CA ASP A 26 -10.30 -7.83 63.40
C ASP A 26 -9.51 -6.65 62.81
N GLY A 27 -10.10 -5.96 61.86
CA GLY A 27 -9.61 -4.72 61.29
C GLY A 27 -10.81 -3.96 60.76
N ASP A 28 -10.94 -2.76 61.19
CA ASP A 28 -11.96 -1.86 60.66
C ASP A 28 -11.81 -1.79 59.16
N THR A 29 -12.90 -2.09 58.42
CA THR A 29 -12.92 -1.98 56.95
C THR A 29 -12.79 -0.50 56.64
N ILE A 30 -11.61 -0.10 56.09
CA ILE A 30 -11.37 1.25 55.65
C ILE A 30 -12.01 1.39 54.25
N TYR A 31 -12.93 2.32 54.10
CA TYR A 31 -13.57 2.66 52.83
C TYR A 31 -13.33 4.12 52.50
N THR A 32 -13.46 4.46 51.24
CA THR A 32 -13.33 5.85 50.79
C THR A 32 -14.72 6.46 50.62
N ASP A 33 -14.87 7.70 51.06
CA ASP A 33 -16.07 8.52 50.88
C ASP A 33 -15.98 9.38 49.60
N GLY A 34 -14.90 9.28 48.85
CA GLY A 34 -14.69 9.99 47.58
C GLY A 34 -13.35 10.76 47.52
N ALA A 35 -13.20 11.56 46.52
CA ALA A 35 -12.10 12.51 46.35
C ALA A 35 -12.63 13.91 46.08
N ASP A 36 -11.81 14.90 46.35
CA ASP A 36 -12.11 16.27 45.93
C ASP A 36 -12.09 16.40 44.40
N LYS A 37 -12.84 17.37 43.89
CA LYS A 37 -12.84 17.67 42.47
C LYS A 37 -11.48 18.23 42.02
N ALA A 38 -11.02 17.78 40.86
CA ALA A 38 -9.89 18.41 40.19
C ALA A 38 -10.24 19.83 39.76
N GLU A 39 -9.32 20.77 39.92
CA GLU A 39 -9.48 22.16 39.45
C GLU A 39 -8.86 22.27 38.04
N LEU A 40 -9.66 22.03 37.00
CA LEU A 40 -9.21 22.08 35.60
C LEU A 40 -9.08 23.52 35.10
N ASN A 41 -7.93 23.83 34.51
CA ASN A 41 -7.60 25.14 33.97
C ASN A 41 -6.95 25.08 32.59
N SER A 42 -7.07 26.19 31.83
CA SER A 42 -6.33 26.41 30.58
C SER A 42 -5.94 27.89 30.48
N PRO A 43 -4.78 28.23 29.92
CA PRO A 43 -4.42 29.63 29.64
C PRO A 43 -5.22 30.23 28.47
N ALA A 44 -5.85 29.38 27.64
CA ALA A 44 -6.61 29.81 26.47
C ALA A 44 -8.11 29.64 26.71
N SER A 45 -8.91 30.60 26.23
CA SER A 45 -10.37 30.50 26.15
C SER A 45 -10.89 30.45 24.71
N GLU A 46 -10.04 30.82 23.76
CA GLU A 46 -10.32 30.78 22.33
C GLU A 46 -9.09 30.30 21.56
N ILE A 47 -9.29 29.38 20.65
CA ILE A 47 -8.22 28.73 19.87
C ILE A 47 -8.65 28.70 18.42
N VAL A 48 -7.80 29.20 17.52
CA VAL A 48 -7.95 29.05 16.07
C VAL A 48 -6.83 28.13 15.58
N LEU A 49 -7.20 26.97 15.09
CA LEU A 49 -6.27 25.96 14.57
C LEU A 49 -5.89 26.27 13.13
N SER A 50 -4.66 25.95 12.73
CA SER A 50 -4.18 26.16 11.37
C SER A 50 -3.39 24.96 10.88
N LYS A 51 -3.69 24.52 9.64
CA LYS A 51 -2.93 23.47 8.94
C LYS A 51 -1.47 23.84 8.67
N ASP A 52 -1.13 25.14 8.70
CA ASP A 52 0.24 25.59 8.47
C ASP A 52 1.16 25.38 9.69
N ASN A 53 0.56 25.04 10.85
CA ASN A 53 1.27 24.89 12.13
C ASN A 53 0.89 23.60 12.87
N LEU A 54 0.81 22.47 12.15
CA LEU A 54 0.30 21.20 12.68
C LEU A 54 0.92 20.78 14.02
N GLN A 55 2.24 20.93 14.15
CA GLN A 55 2.99 20.52 15.35
C GLN A 55 3.09 21.63 16.43
N ALA A 56 2.55 22.81 16.18
CA ALA A 56 2.55 23.86 17.17
C ALA A 56 1.62 23.50 18.33
N LEU A 57 2.02 23.86 19.55
CA LEU A 57 1.21 23.70 20.76
C LEU A 57 -0.04 24.59 20.65
N ALA A 58 -1.23 23.97 20.66
CA ALA A 58 -2.52 24.67 20.56
C ALA A 58 -3.27 24.78 21.87
N LEU A 59 -3.22 23.75 22.72
CA LEU A 59 -3.94 23.72 23.98
C LEU A 59 -3.06 23.10 25.07
N THR A 60 -3.01 23.75 26.21
CA THR A 60 -2.50 23.18 27.46
C THR A 60 -3.63 23.13 28.47
N LEU A 61 -3.90 21.96 29.00
CA LEU A 61 -4.76 21.73 30.15
C LEU A 61 -3.89 21.40 31.34
N TYR A 62 -4.23 21.94 32.51
CA TYR A 62 -3.57 21.60 33.77
C TYR A 62 -4.56 21.60 34.90
N TRP A 63 -4.32 20.77 35.89
CA TRP A 63 -5.16 20.66 37.08
C TRP A 63 -4.30 20.35 38.30
N ASN A 64 -4.84 20.59 39.48
CA ASN A 64 -4.20 20.21 40.74
C ASN A 64 -4.28 18.70 40.93
N GLU A 65 -3.40 18.18 41.76
CA GLU A 65 -3.58 16.85 42.32
C GLU A 65 -4.97 16.81 42.95
N ASN A 66 -5.73 15.77 42.67
CA ASN A 66 -7.03 15.57 43.28
C ASN A 66 -6.84 15.64 44.79
N GLY A 67 -7.51 16.59 45.46
CA GLY A 67 -7.38 16.81 46.88
C GLY A 67 -7.61 15.52 47.69
N ASP A 68 -7.42 15.60 48.98
CA ASP A 68 -7.42 14.48 49.89
C ASP A 68 -8.51 13.46 49.59
N ILE A 69 -8.10 12.24 49.25
CA ILE A 69 -9.02 11.10 49.18
C ILE A 69 -9.46 10.87 50.62
N SER A 70 -10.74 11.11 50.88
CA SER A 70 -11.32 10.92 52.21
C SER A 70 -11.42 9.43 52.53
N LEU A 71 -10.73 8.98 53.52
CA LEU A 71 -10.84 7.65 54.05
C LEU A 71 -11.63 7.64 55.37
N SER A 72 -12.35 6.57 55.62
CA SER A 72 -13.15 6.38 56.87
C SER A 72 -12.28 6.40 58.11
N ASP A 73 -10.98 6.15 58.01
CA ASP A 73 -9.99 6.31 59.03
C ASP A 73 -9.01 7.44 58.61
N PRO A 74 -9.06 8.61 59.30
CA PRO A 74 -8.21 9.75 58.96
C PRO A 74 -6.73 9.57 59.31
N GLU A 75 -6.38 8.51 60.06
CA GLU A 75 -4.97 8.20 60.37
C GLU A 75 -4.29 7.38 59.26
N VAL A 76 -5.09 6.87 58.30
CA VAL A 76 -4.59 6.07 57.16
C VAL A 76 -4.39 6.97 55.94
N ALA A 77 -3.21 6.98 55.39
CA ALA A 77 -2.94 7.69 54.14
C ALA A 77 -3.50 6.94 52.94
N ALA A 78 -4.15 7.63 52.01
CA ALA A 78 -4.57 7.04 50.73
C ALA A 78 -3.31 6.57 49.96
N PRO A 79 -3.42 5.44 49.24
CA PRO A 79 -2.32 4.99 48.39
C PRO A 79 -1.97 6.07 47.37
N SER A 80 -0.68 6.26 47.10
CA SER A 80 -0.22 7.16 46.05
C SER A 80 -0.79 6.69 44.69
N ASN A 81 -1.27 7.60 43.88
CA ASN A 81 -1.90 7.30 42.56
C ASN A 81 -3.15 6.39 42.65
N ALA A 82 -3.89 6.44 43.73
CA ALA A 82 -5.15 5.69 43.87
C ALA A 82 -6.25 6.20 42.90
N ALA A 83 -6.14 7.45 42.45
CA ALA A 83 -7.06 8.06 41.51
C ALA A 83 -6.54 7.95 40.07
N SER A 84 -7.38 7.55 39.14
CA SER A 84 -7.12 7.63 37.70
C SER A 84 -7.92 8.78 37.09
N ASN A 85 -7.24 9.62 36.31
CA ASN A 85 -7.83 10.77 35.65
C ASN A 85 -8.02 10.52 34.16
N THR A 86 -9.15 10.94 33.64
CA THR A 86 -9.48 10.92 32.21
C THR A 86 -10.05 12.28 31.83
N ILE A 87 -9.50 12.88 30.78
CA ILE A 87 -10.03 14.12 30.22
C ILE A 87 -11.19 13.75 29.31
N GLN A 88 -12.35 14.36 29.52
CA GLN A 88 -13.53 14.23 28.66
C GLN A 88 -13.76 15.52 27.88
N PHE A 89 -13.91 15.39 26.57
CA PHE A 89 -14.26 16.46 25.64
C PHE A 89 -15.66 16.22 25.10
N SER A 90 -16.46 17.26 24.96
CA SER A 90 -17.79 17.21 24.38
C SER A 90 -18.13 18.52 23.67
N SER A 91 -18.94 18.46 22.62
CA SER A 91 -19.61 19.65 22.04
C SER A 91 -20.92 19.96 22.72
N ASP A 92 -21.37 19.12 23.65
CA ASP A 92 -22.61 19.29 24.44
C ASP A 92 -22.28 19.44 25.91
N ALA A 93 -22.89 20.48 26.54
CA ALA A 93 -22.71 20.77 27.95
C ALA A 93 -23.20 19.67 28.90
N ALA A 94 -24.10 18.78 28.43
CA ALA A 94 -24.56 17.62 29.18
C ALA A 94 -23.64 16.40 29.06
N PHE A 95 -22.59 16.45 28.21
CA PHE A 95 -21.68 15.36 27.95
C PHE A 95 -22.40 14.06 27.47
N ALA A 96 -23.44 14.19 26.64
CA ALA A 96 -24.16 13.06 26.09
C ALA A 96 -23.28 12.23 25.14
N THR A 97 -22.38 12.88 24.42
CA THR A 97 -21.33 12.26 23.62
C THR A 97 -19.99 12.79 24.08
N VAL A 98 -19.05 11.91 24.38
CA VAL A 98 -17.73 12.29 24.88
C VAL A 98 -16.62 11.62 24.08
N VAL A 99 -15.51 12.31 23.92
CA VAL A 99 -14.22 11.75 23.55
C VAL A 99 -13.35 11.77 24.79
N GLU A 100 -12.82 10.61 25.17
CA GLU A 100 -11.98 10.42 26.37
C GLU A 100 -10.50 10.34 25.98
N ASP A 101 -9.65 11.03 26.77
CA ASP A 101 -8.20 10.93 26.71
C ASP A 101 -7.68 10.56 28.11
N ALA A 102 -7.20 9.33 28.26
CA ALA A 102 -6.68 8.80 29.51
C ALA A 102 -5.34 9.48 29.87
N VAL A 103 -5.14 9.77 31.13
CA VAL A 103 -3.92 10.41 31.64
C VAL A 103 -3.16 9.43 32.50
N GLU A 104 -1.83 9.42 32.36
CA GLU A 104 -0.95 8.60 33.21
C GLU A 104 -1.06 9.05 34.68
N ALA A 105 -0.96 8.08 35.58
CA ALA A 105 -1.00 8.35 37.03
C ALA A 105 0.11 9.30 37.45
N GLY A 106 -0.23 10.31 38.23
CA GLY A 106 0.71 11.35 38.70
C GLY A 106 1.01 12.44 37.68
N VAL A 107 0.34 12.45 36.54
CA VAL A 107 0.43 13.53 35.55
C VAL A 107 -0.77 14.44 35.69
N TYR A 108 -0.55 15.76 35.86
CA TYR A 108 -1.59 16.77 36.11
C TYR A 108 -1.61 17.86 35.05
N TYR A 109 -1.16 17.53 33.84
CA TYR A 109 -1.25 18.39 32.66
C TYR A 109 -1.38 17.57 31.39
N ARG A 110 -1.91 18.17 30.35
CA ARG A 110 -1.98 17.59 29.00
C ARG A 110 -1.80 18.68 27.96
N GLN A 111 -1.04 18.38 26.93
CA GLN A 111 -0.77 19.29 25.82
C GLN A 111 -1.24 18.68 24.50
N TYR A 112 -1.83 19.50 23.67
CA TYR A 112 -2.30 19.10 22.35
C TYR A 112 -1.70 20.02 21.29
N THR A 113 -1.15 19.43 20.25
CA THR A 113 -0.75 20.17 19.03
C THR A 113 -1.97 20.62 18.25
N CYS A 114 -1.78 21.51 17.28
CA CYS A 114 -2.85 21.93 16.37
C CYS A 114 -3.51 20.73 15.67
N GLU A 115 -2.70 19.78 15.17
CA GLU A 115 -3.19 18.56 14.53
C GLU A 115 -3.99 17.68 15.50
N ALA A 116 -3.41 17.35 16.66
CA ALA A 116 -4.05 16.48 17.64
C ALA A 116 -5.38 17.08 18.15
N LEU A 117 -5.42 18.39 18.41
CA LEU A 117 -6.64 19.07 18.83
C LEU A 117 -7.67 19.11 17.71
N ASN A 118 -7.25 19.35 16.46
CA ASN A 118 -8.17 19.38 15.31
C ASN A 118 -8.88 18.03 15.10
N VAL A 119 -8.13 16.93 15.18
CA VAL A 119 -8.69 15.57 15.11
C VAL A 119 -9.67 15.33 16.27
N LEU A 120 -9.29 15.72 17.48
CA LEU A 120 -10.11 15.51 18.68
C LEU A 120 -11.44 16.28 18.60
N VAL A 121 -11.41 17.57 18.24
CA VAL A 121 -12.64 18.37 18.16
C VAL A 121 -13.52 17.96 16.97
N GLY A 122 -12.94 17.44 15.90
CA GLY A 122 -13.68 16.81 14.81
C GLY A 122 -14.47 15.58 15.28
N ARG A 123 -13.88 14.75 16.17
CA ARG A 123 -14.54 13.57 16.75
C ARG A 123 -15.76 13.90 17.62
N ILE A 124 -15.80 15.08 18.24
CA ILE A 124 -16.98 15.58 18.96
C ILE A 124 -17.93 16.39 18.08
N GLY A 125 -17.69 16.41 16.74
CA GLY A 125 -18.61 16.99 15.75
C GLY A 125 -18.43 18.47 15.46
N LEU A 126 -17.27 19.09 15.76
CA LEU A 126 -16.99 20.45 15.30
C LEU A 126 -16.64 20.46 13.81
N GLU A 127 -17.24 21.37 13.06
CA GLU A 127 -17.01 21.55 11.63
C GLU A 127 -15.75 22.39 11.35
N GLY A 128 -14.95 21.97 10.38
CA GLY A 128 -13.77 22.70 9.94
C GLY A 128 -14.11 24.11 9.44
N GLY A 129 -13.36 25.12 9.87
CA GLY A 129 -13.58 26.51 9.54
C GLY A 129 -14.71 27.19 10.33
N VAL A 130 -15.48 26.44 11.14
CA VAL A 130 -16.60 26.98 11.92
C VAL A 130 -16.22 27.02 13.40
N ARG A 131 -16.40 28.18 14.04
CA ARG A 131 -16.16 28.34 15.47
C ARG A 131 -17.20 27.55 16.26
N GLY A 132 -16.73 26.58 17.07
CA GLY A 132 -17.57 25.76 17.95
C GLY A 132 -17.17 25.88 19.42
N THR A 133 -18.08 25.47 20.30
CA THR A 133 -17.85 25.44 21.76
C THR A 133 -17.45 24.02 22.16
N VAL A 134 -16.39 23.90 22.95
CA VAL A 134 -15.88 22.64 23.50
C VAL A 134 -16.01 22.72 25.03
N TYR A 135 -16.65 21.71 25.59
CA TYR A 135 -16.80 21.51 27.03
C TYR A 135 -15.80 20.45 27.46
N ILE A 136 -15.01 20.74 28.49
CA ILE A 136 -13.94 19.86 28.96
C ILE A 136 -14.08 19.63 30.45
N ARG A 137 -13.91 18.39 30.92
CA ARG A 137 -13.87 18.07 32.35
C ARG A 137 -12.89 16.93 32.62
N ILE A 138 -12.44 16.85 33.85
CA ILE A 138 -11.70 15.68 34.36
C ILE A 138 -12.70 14.73 35.00
N LYS A 139 -12.65 13.48 34.62
CA LYS A 139 -13.32 12.35 35.28
C LYS A 139 -12.30 11.63 36.13
N THR A 140 -12.46 11.63 37.43
CA THR A 140 -11.63 10.95 38.41
C THR A 140 -12.30 9.68 38.87
N VAL A 141 -11.63 8.54 38.79
CA VAL A 141 -12.10 7.23 39.23
C VAL A 141 -11.17 6.69 40.30
N LEU A 142 -11.72 6.33 41.46
CA LEU A 142 -11.01 5.73 42.59
C LEU A 142 -11.09 4.21 42.61
N GLY A 143 -12.03 3.62 41.89
CA GLY A 143 -12.25 2.18 41.83
C GLY A 143 -13.57 1.82 41.18
N ALA A 144 -13.75 0.56 40.81
CA ALA A 144 -14.92 0.10 40.06
C ALA A 144 -16.28 0.24 40.80
N ASN A 145 -16.26 0.36 42.11
CA ASN A 145 -17.46 0.44 42.96
C ASN A 145 -17.74 1.83 43.52
N ILE A 146 -16.98 2.85 43.05
CA ILE A 146 -17.12 4.23 43.52
C ILE A 146 -17.53 5.08 42.35
N GLU A 147 -18.55 5.91 42.55
CA GLU A 147 -19.02 6.82 41.51
C GLU A 147 -17.91 7.81 41.13
N PRO A 148 -17.68 8.03 39.83
CA PRO A 148 -16.66 8.98 39.38
C PRO A 148 -16.95 10.41 39.88
N VAL A 149 -15.89 11.12 40.24
CA VAL A 149 -15.95 12.54 40.58
C VAL A 149 -15.56 13.34 39.33
N TYR A 150 -16.29 14.41 39.05
CA TYR A 150 -16.04 15.27 37.91
C TYR A 150 -15.59 16.67 38.35
N SER A 151 -14.62 17.23 37.66
CA SER A 151 -14.24 18.64 37.79
C SER A 151 -15.37 19.57 37.37
N ASP A 152 -15.25 20.81 37.68
CA ASP A 152 -16.05 21.84 37.04
C ASP A 152 -15.72 21.86 35.53
N VAL A 153 -16.69 22.30 34.71
CA VAL A 153 -16.56 22.28 33.25
C VAL A 153 -15.75 23.49 32.78
N LEU A 154 -14.66 23.26 32.12
CA LEU A 154 -13.93 24.27 31.36
C LEU A 154 -14.58 24.43 29.98
N VAL A 155 -14.85 25.69 29.59
CA VAL A 155 -15.47 26.02 28.30
C VAL A 155 -14.46 26.73 27.43
N LEU A 156 -14.20 26.21 26.25
CA LEU A 156 -13.34 26.80 25.23
C LEU A 156 -14.11 27.01 23.94
N ASN A 157 -13.73 28.03 23.15
CA ASN A 157 -14.15 28.16 21.77
C ASN A 157 -13.01 27.76 20.86
N VAL A 158 -13.28 26.80 19.96
CA VAL A 158 -12.28 26.29 19.02
C VAL A 158 -12.80 26.46 17.60
N THR A 159 -11.96 27.01 16.72
CA THR A 159 -12.19 27.01 15.28
C THR A 159 -11.23 26.01 14.66
N PRO A 160 -11.70 24.80 14.29
CA PRO A 160 -10.87 23.81 13.61
C PRO A 160 -10.49 24.28 12.21
N TYR A 161 -9.36 23.83 11.70
CA TYR A 161 -9.13 23.97 10.26
C TYR A 161 -9.90 22.87 9.50
N PHE A 162 -10.26 23.18 8.26
CA PHE A 162 -10.95 22.24 7.38
C PHE A 162 -9.98 21.13 6.94
N ILE A 163 -10.36 19.89 7.17
CA ILE A 163 -9.69 18.72 6.62
C ILE A 163 -10.49 18.32 5.39
N ASP A 164 -9.85 18.38 4.24
CA ASP A 164 -10.46 17.95 2.99
C ASP A 164 -10.45 16.43 2.91
N MET A 165 -11.58 15.81 3.20
CA MET A 165 -11.81 14.37 3.06
C MET A 165 -12.33 14.00 1.68
N SER A 166 -12.43 14.93 0.73
CA SER A 166 -12.89 14.65 -0.63
C SER A 166 -11.86 13.92 -1.48
N THR A 167 -10.58 13.97 -1.06
CA THR A 167 -9.47 13.39 -1.81
C THR A 167 -8.74 12.33 -0.99
N GLY A 168 -8.55 11.17 -1.59
CA GLY A 168 -7.67 10.10 -1.12
C GLY A 168 -6.41 10.06 -1.97
N PHE A 169 -5.24 10.12 -1.33
CA PHE A 169 -3.94 10.12 -1.99
C PHE A 169 -3.41 8.69 -2.09
N VAL A 170 -3.02 8.28 -3.28
CA VAL A 170 -2.41 6.97 -3.52
C VAL A 170 -0.92 7.08 -3.26
N LEU A 171 -0.43 6.33 -2.28
CA LEU A 171 1.00 6.25 -1.96
C LEU A 171 1.60 4.96 -2.52
N ASP A 172 2.90 4.98 -2.80
CA ASP A 172 3.65 3.78 -3.17
C ASP A 172 3.89 2.84 -1.97
N ALA A 173 4.57 1.71 -2.20
CA ALA A 173 4.93 0.75 -1.14
C ALA A 173 5.77 1.36 -0.01
N SER A 174 6.48 2.44 -0.27
CA SER A 174 7.33 3.17 0.68
C SER A 174 6.65 4.39 1.30
N HIS A 175 5.33 4.53 1.15
CA HIS A 175 4.51 5.65 1.62
C HIS A 175 4.81 7.00 0.98
N ASN A 176 5.46 7.03 -0.19
CA ASN A 176 5.64 8.26 -0.96
C ASN A 176 4.38 8.57 -1.77
N ASP A 177 4.06 9.85 -1.91
CA ASP A 177 2.95 10.31 -2.74
C ASP A 177 3.25 10.07 -4.21
N THR A 178 2.36 9.34 -4.90
CA THR A 178 2.52 9.03 -6.32
C THR A 178 1.94 10.11 -7.25
N GLY A 179 1.28 11.11 -6.70
CA GLY A 179 0.50 12.09 -7.46
C GLY A 179 -0.85 11.57 -7.96
N ARG A 180 -1.16 10.28 -7.78
CA ARG A 180 -2.46 9.68 -8.15
C ARG A 180 -3.46 9.86 -7.00
N THR A 181 -4.73 10.09 -7.35
CA THR A 181 -5.78 10.34 -6.36
C THR A 181 -7.06 9.56 -6.65
N LEU A 182 -7.82 9.31 -5.60
CA LEU A 182 -9.20 8.87 -5.64
C LEU A 182 -10.08 9.97 -5.05
N ALA A 183 -11.35 10.05 -5.44
CA ALA A 183 -12.27 11.06 -4.93
C ALA A 183 -13.40 10.47 -4.09
N SER A 184 -13.78 11.22 -3.05
CA SER A 184 -14.99 10.99 -2.22
C SER A 184 -15.85 12.25 -2.23
N PRO A 185 -16.57 12.55 -3.32
CA PRO A 185 -17.31 13.80 -3.47
C PRO A 185 -18.45 13.95 -2.45
N ALA A 186 -18.98 12.83 -1.96
CA ALA A 186 -20.01 12.83 -0.92
C ALA A 186 -19.44 12.98 0.51
N LEU A 187 -18.12 12.98 0.68
CA LEU A 187 -17.44 13.02 1.99
C LEU A 187 -17.85 11.87 2.93
N ASP A 188 -18.28 10.76 2.37
CA ASP A 188 -18.82 9.59 3.09
C ASP A 188 -17.77 8.47 3.32
N GLY A 189 -16.51 8.74 2.94
CA GLY A 189 -15.42 7.79 3.06
C GLY A 189 -15.38 6.72 1.96
N VAL A 190 -16.18 6.89 0.89
CA VAL A 190 -16.09 6.07 -0.32
C VAL A 190 -15.25 6.82 -1.35
N TYR A 191 -14.02 6.39 -1.52
CA TYR A 191 -13.07 6.95 -2.49
C TYR A 191 -13.08 6.11 -3.75
N SER A 192 -13.18 6.74 -4.92
CA SER A 192 -13.15 6.03 -6.19
C SER A 192 -12.45 6.81 -7.28
N GLY A 193 -11.92 6.09 -8.29
CA GLY A 193 -11.26 6.69 -9.44
C GLY A 193 -10.49 5.66 -10.26
N PHE A 194 -10.00 6.09 -11.40
CA PHE A 194 -9.16 5.25 -12.25
C PHE A 194 -7.69 5.40 -11.89
N ILE A 195 -7.00 4.27 -11.81
CA ILE A 195 -5.57 4.19 -11.51
C ILE A 195 -4.90 3.34 -12.58
N GLY A 196 -3.88 3.89 -13.21
CA GLY A 196 -2.95 3.12 -14.02
C GLY A 196 -1.97 2.40 -13.11
N ALA A 197 -2.13 1.08 -12.93
CA ALA A 197 -1.33 0.30 -12.01
C ALA A 197 -0.48 -0.77 -12.72
N GLY A 198 0.70 -1.03 -12.18
CA GLY A 198 1.55 -2.16 -12.56
C GLY A 198 1.00 -3.49 -12.03
N ALA A 199 1.48 -4.60 -12.62
CA ALA A 199 1.19 -5.94 -12.09
C ALA A 199 1.75 -6.07 -10.66
N TRP A 200 0.91 -6.52 -9.72
CA TRP A 200 1.27 -6.68 -8.31
C TRP A 200 1.76 -5.40 -7.63
N GLU A 201 1.41 -4.23 -8.16
CA GLU A 201 1.80 -2.95 -7.59
C GLU A 201 1.25 -2.80 -6.17
N ASN A 202 2.13 -2.56 -5.22
CA ASN A 202 1.82 -2.33 -3.82
C ASN A 202 1.54 -0.85 -3.58
N TRP A 203 0.48 -0.55 -2.81
CA TRP A 203 0.06 0.82 -2.59
C TRP A 203 -0.66 1.02 -1.26
N TRP A 204 -0.81 2.27 -0.84
CA TRP A 204 -1.56 2.69 0.34
C TRP A 204 -2.52 3.82 -0.05
N LEU A 205 -3.61 3.95 0.70
CA LEU A 205 -4.47 5.13 0.61
C LEU A 205 -4.24 6.01 1.83
N ARG A 206 -3.91 7.28 1.62
CA ARG A 206 -3.87 8.31 2.68
C ARG A 206 -5.06 9.23 2.52
N GLU A 207 -5.89 9.32 3.56
CA GLU A 207 -7.02 10.26 3.62
C GLU A 207 -6.53 11.68 3.97
N GLY A 208 -7.36 12.69 3.74
CA GLY A 208 -7.01 14.09 4.03
C GLY A 208 -6.67 14.39 5.49
N ASN A 209 -7.07 13.52 6.43
CA ASN A 209 -6.72 13.58 7.85
C ASN A 209 -5.42 12.84 8.21
N ASN A 210 -4.60 12.48 7.22
CA ASN A 210 -3.39 11.68 7.32
C ASN A 210 -3.59 10.24 7.83
N THR A 211 -4.83 9.75 7.87
CA THR A 211 -5.07 8.32 8.14
C THR A 211 -4.65 7.50 6.92
N GLU A 212 -3.74 6.57 7.10
CA GLU A 212 -3.36 5.63 6.06
C GLU A 212 -4.18 4.34 6.17
N ARG A 213 -4.58 3.82 5.03
CA ARG A 213 -5.37 2.60 4.87
C ARG A 213 -4.55 1.55 4.13
N GLY A 214 -4.66 0.32 4.59
CA GLY A 214 -4.03 -0.85 4.00
C GLY A 214 -4.81 -2.10 4.36
N ASN A 215 -4.28 -3.25 3.99
CA ASN A 215 -4.84 -4.54 4.42
C ASN A 215 -4.53 -4.79 5.89
N ALA A 216 -5.41 -5.53 6.57
CA ALA A 216 -5.23 -6.02 7.94
C ALA A 216 -5.78 -7.44 8.06
N GLY A 217 -5.38 -8.16 9.08
CA GLY A 217 -5.90 -9.50 9.36
C GLY A 217 -4.81 -10.58 9.32
N VAL A 218 -5.22 -11.82 9.39
CA VAL A 218 -4.31 -12.99 9.41
C VAL A 218 -4.28 -13.62 8.02
N THR A 219 -3.10 -14.01 7.56
CA THR A 219 -2.92 -14.76 6.31
C THR A 219 -3.89 -15.94 6.23
N GLY A 220 -4.59 -16.09 5.11
CA GLY A 220 -5.57 -17.15 4.86
C GLY A 220 -7.00 -16.87 5.34
N THR A 221 -7.27 -15.69 5.91
CA THR A 221 -8.62 -15.18 6.14
C THR A 221 -8.99 -14.15 5.08
N PRO A 222 -10.28 -13.85 4.87
CA PRO A 222 -10.66 -12.73 4.01
C PRO A 222 -9.89 -11.47 4.42
N VAL A 223 -9.24 -10.83 3.46
CA VAL A 223 -8.43 -9.64 3.72
C VAL A 223 -9.37 -8.51 4.14
N VAL A 224 -9.20 -8.00 5.33
CA VAL A 224 -9.96 -6.89 5.89
C VAL A 224 -9.10 -5.64 5.80
N MET A 225 -9.68 -4.52 5.40
CA MET A 225 -8.97 -3.24 5.41
C MET A 225 -8.78 -2.76 6.85
N GLY A 226 -7.59 -2.25 7.16
CA GLY A 226 -7.26 -1.59 8.41
C GLY A 226 -6.83 -0.14 8.20
N ASN A 227 -6.48 0.54 9.28
CA ASN A 227 -5.97 1.89 9.22
C ASN A 227 -4.92 2.16 10.30
N SER A 228 -4.07 3.15 10.08
CA SER A 228 -2.94 3.53 10.93
C SER A 228 -3.32 4.00 12.36
N THR A 229 -4.60 4.29 12.62
CA THR A 229 -5.06 4.82 13.90
C THR A 229 -5.55 3.74 14.87
N THR A 230 -5.73 2.50 14.42
CA THR A 230 -6.32 1.41 15.24
C THR A 230 -5.31 0.66 16.09
N GLY A 231 -4.01 0.88 15.90
CA GLY A 231 -2.95 0.10 16.54
C GLY A 231 -2.86 -1.37 16.08
N LEU A 232 -3.64 -1.74 15.05
CA LEU A 232 -3.50 -3.03 14.37
C LEU A 232 -2.34 -2.96 13.38
N GLU A 233 -1.65 -4.08 13.22
CA GLU A 233 -0.68 -4.21 12.15
C GLU A 233 -1.42 -4.17 10.81
N ILE A 234 -1.00 -3.27 9.93
CA ILE A 234 -1.51 -3.13 8.58
C ILE A 234 -0.36 -3.26 7.59
N TRP A 235 -0.69 -3.73 6.37
CA TRP A 235 0.24 -3.81 5.25
C TRP A 235 -0.40 -3.26 4.00
N ASN A 236 0.40 -3.00 2.96
CA ASN A 236 -0.06 -2.41 1.72
C ASN A 236 -1.24 -3.16 1.07
N PHE A 237 -2.04 -2.44 0.30
CA PHE A 237 -2.85 -3.03 -0.75
C PHE A 237 -1.96 -3.51 -1.89
N TRP A 238 -2.50 -4.35 -2.76
CA TRP A 238 -1.83 -4.72 -4.02
C TRP A 238 -2.83 -4.89 -5.14
N TYR A 239 -2.46 -4.46 -6.35
CA TYR A 239 -3.24 -4.76 -7.54
C TYR A 239 -3.02 -6.21 -7.99
N PRO A 240 -3.97 -6.80 -8.77
CA PRO A 240 -3.78 -8.11 -9.39
C PRO A 240 -2.54 -8.19 -10.30
N GLY A 241 -2.18 -9.41 -10.73
CA GLY A 241 -0.99 -9.70 -11.54
C GLY A 241 -1.02 -9.18 -12.98
N MET A 242 -1.87 -8.19 -13.28
CA MET A 242 -2.00 -7.59 -14.61
C MET A 242 -1.70 -6.09 -14.53
N SER A 243 -0.87 -5.60 -15.46
CA SER A 243 -0.62 -4.17 -15.63
C SER A 243 -1.70 -3.54 -16.49
N GLY A 244 -2.24 -2.38 -16.10
CA GLY A 244 -3.22 -1.67 -16.90
C GLY A 244 -4.14 -0.71 -16.14
N CYS A 245 -5.32 -0.50 -16.68
CA CYS A 245 -6.33 0.42 -16.17
C CYS A 245 -7.20 -0.25 -15.10
N TYR A 246 -7.28 0.35 -13.92
CA TYR A 246 -8.12 -0.11 -12.82
C TYR A 246 -9.09 0.97 -12.37
N TYR A 247 -10.39 0.67 -12.31
CA TYR A 247 -11.32 1.47 -11.53
C TYR A 247 -11.31 0.97 -10.09
N THR A 248 -10.74 1.76 -9.19
CA THR A 248 -10.51 1.41 -7.79
C THR A 248 -11.56 2.06 -6.91
N VAL A 249 -12.11 1.30 -5.96
CA VAL A 249 -13.06 1.77 -4.95
C VAL A 249 -12.59 1.35 -3.57
N VAL A 250 -12.46 2.31 -2.66
CA VAL A 250 -12.13 2.09 -1.25
C VAL A 250 -13.25 2.64 -0.39
N ASN A 251 -13.95 1.77 0.36
CA ASN A 251 -14.99 2.16 1.29
C ASN A 251 -14.47 2.05 2.73
N THR A 252 -14.10 3.19 3.32
CA THR A 252 -13.51 3.23 4.66
C THR A 252 -14.52 2.98 5.77
N GLY A 253 -15.81 3.19 5.52
CA GLY A 253 -16.89 2.90 6.45
C GLY A 253 -17.18 1.41 6.60
N LEU A 254 -17.07 0.65 5.51
CA LEU A 254 -17.26 -0.82 5.49
C LEU A 254 -15.94 -1.59 5.64
N ASN A 255 -14.80 -0.93 5.62
CA ASN A 255 -13.47 -1.54 5.56
C ASN A 255 -13.33 -2.49 4.37
N GLU A 256 -13.69 -2.02 3.18
CA GLU A 256 -13.69 -2.78 1.93
C GLU A 256 -13.00 -2.01 0.81
N TRP A 257 -12.32 -2.72 -0.06
CA TRP A 257 -11.83 -2.17 -1.30
C TRP A 257 -12.00 -3.17 -2.45
N SER A 258 -12.09 -2.64 -3.66
CA SER A 258 -12.19 -3.44 -4.87
C SER A 258 -11.50 -2.73 -6.03
N ALA A 259 -11.16 -3.50 -7.07
CA ALA A 259 -10.58 -3.01 -8.30
C ALA A 259 -11.22 -3.69 -9.50
N LEU A 260 -11.66 -2.91 -10.48
CA LEU A 260 -12.15 -3.40 -11.76
C LEU A 260 -11.05 -3.19 -12.81
N PHE A 261 -10.38 -4.26 -13.19
CA PHE A 261 -9.39 -4.23 -14.28
C PHE A 261 -10.09 -4.10 -15.63
N ILE A 262 -9.63 -3.18 -16.45
CA ILE A 262 -10.16 -2.93 -17.81
C ILE A 262 -9.03 -3.21 -18.81
N PRO A 263 -9.03 -4.40 -19.44
CA PRO A 263 -7.96 -4.80 -20.35
C PRO A 263 -8.02 -4.07 -21.70
N ALA A 264 -9.24 -3.76 -22.18
CA ALA A 264 -9.44 -3.13 -23.46
C ALA A 264 -10.74 -2.32 -23.48
N LEU A 265 -10.74 -1.22 -24.23
CA LEU A 265 -11.92 -0.44 -24.56
C LEU A 265 -12.06 -0.35 -26.09
N THR A 266 -13.28 -0.52 -26.57
CA THR A 266 -13.61 -0.43 -28.00
C THR A 266 -14.59 0.70 -28.27
N LEU A 267 -14.37 1.35 -29.40
CA LEU A 267 -15.24 2.37 -29.95
C LEU A 267 -16.32 1.75 -30.85
N GLY A 268 -17.52 2.29 -30.74
CA GLY A 268 -18.63 2.04 -31.65
C GLY A 268 -19.25 3.35 -32.13
N GLY A 269 -20.19 3.29 -33.05
CA GLY A 269 -20.84 4.47 -33.66
C GLY A 269 -20.08 5.00 -34.87
N ASP A 270 -19.80 6.30 -34.91
CA ASP A 270 -19.07 6.96 -36.02
C ASP A 270 -17.60 6.52 -36.16
N LEU A 271 -17.01 6.01 -35.10
CA LEU A 271 -15.69 5.40 -35.07
C LEU A 271 -15.79 3.95 -34.58
N GLN A 272 -14.91 3.10 -35.10
CA GLN A 272 -14.85 1.69 -34.71
C GLN A 272 -13.38 1.27 -34.58
N GLY A 273 -13.02 0.67 -33.46
CA GLY A 273 -11.68 0.19 -33.20
C GLY A 273 -11.40 0.04 -31.72
N GLU A 274 -10.27 -0.52 -31.41
CA GLU A 274 -9.78 -0.66 -30.05
C GLU A 274 -8.96 0.57 -29.68
N MET A 275 -9.15 1.09 -28.46
CA MET A 275 -8.35 2.20 -27.92
C MET A 275 -7.08 1.65 -27.29
N THR A 276 -6.00 2.40 -27.37
CA THR A 276 -4.72 2.10 -26.73
C THR A 276 -4.66 2.80 -25.38
N TYR A 277 -4.26 2.07 -24.33
CA TYR A 277 -4.11 2.61 -22.99
C TYR A 277 -2.66 2.97 -22.65
N ASP A 278 -2.44 4.17 -22.17
CA ASP A 278 -1.19 4.59 -21.54
C ASP A 278 -1.35 4.62 -20.01
N ARG A 279 -0.69 3.71 -19.35
CA ARG A 279 -0.75 3.52 -17.90
C ARG A 279 -0.18 4.71 -17.12
N LYS A 280 0.90 5.33 -17.60
CA LYS A 280 1.55 6.46 -16.91
C LYS A 280 0.69 7.72 -16.95
N SER A 281 0.12 8.02 -18.12
CA SER A 281 -0.79 9.16 -18.26
C SER A 281 -2.22 8.86 -17.85
N ASN A 282 -2.56 7.59 -17.54
CA ASN A 282 -3.91 7.12 -17.22
C ASN A 282 -4.95 7.53 -18.28
N LYS A 283 -4.59 7.36 -19.56
CA LYS A 283 -5.40 7.78 -20.71
C LYS A 283 -5.57 6.63 -21.70
N TRP A 284 -6.74 6.63 -22.34
CA TRP A 284 -7.01 5.81 -23.52
C TRP A 284 -7.01 6.71 -24.74
N SER A 285 -6.44 6.27 -25.84
CA SER A 285 -6.36 7.03 -27.09
C SER A 285 -6.73 6.21 -28.31
N TYR A 286 -7.22 6.89 -29.34
CA TYR A 286 -7.51 6.33 -30.65
C TYR A 286 -7.23 7.35 -31.73
N THR A 287 -6.32 7.07 -32.67
CA THR A 287 -5.96 7.98 -33.77
C THR A 287 -6.71 7.59 -35.04
N PHE A 288 -7.25 8.57 -35.75
CA PHE A 288 -8.03 8.39 -36.97
C PHE A 288 -7.92 9.59 -37.91
N ASP A 289 -8.22 9.38 -39.19
CA ASP A 289 -8.32 10.48 -40.17
C ASP A 289 -9.71 11.13 -40.10
N ALA A 290 -9.76 12.29 -39.46
CA ALA A 290 -11.00 12.97 -39.14
C ALA A 290 -11.50 13.86 -40.28
N GLN A 291 -12.79 14.04 -40.34
CA GLN A 291 -13.48 15.09 -41.12
C GLN A 291 -13.96 16.18 -40.15
N ALA A 292 -14.04 17.43 -40.61
CA ALA A 292 -14.61 18.53 -39.82
C ALA A 292 -16.12 18.31 -39.61
N LYS A 293 -16.48 17.64 -38.50
CA LYS A 293 -17.88 17.34 -38.13
C LYS A 293 -18.00 16.99 -36.64
N THR A 294 -19.22 16.91 -36.16
CA THR A 294 -19.50 16.28 -34.87
C THR A 294 -19.52 14.77 -35.05
N TYR A 295 -18.80 14.08 -34.18
CA TYR A 295 -18.77 12.63 -34.07
C TYR A 295 -19.64 12.17 -32.89
N SER A 296 -20.24 11.00 -33.00
CA SER A 296 -20.96 10.34 -31.92
C SER A 296 -20.44 8.92 -31.77
N VAL A 297 -19.89 8.62 -30.61
CA VAL A 297 -19.25 7.32 -30.33
C VAL A 297 -19.78 6.68 -29.06
N THR A 298 -19.69 5.37 -28.98
CA THR A 298 -19.85 4.60 -27.74
C THR A 298 -18.49 4.05 -27.34
N ILE A 299 -18.20 4.00 -26.03
CA ILE A 299 -16.96 3.46 -25.48
C ILE A 299 -17.34 2.34 -24.50
N SER A 300 -16.93 1.11 -24.81
CA SER A 300 -17.29 -0.06 -24.01
C SER A 300 -16.20 -1.11 -23.95
N GLY A 301 -16.27 -1.97 -22.95
CA GLY A 301 -15.37 -3.10 -22.77
C GLY A 301 -15.93 -4.14 -21.80
N THR A 302 -15.11 -5.13 -21.50
CA THR A 302 -15.38 -6.10 -20.43
C THR A 302 -14.20 -6.08 -19.48
N GLY A 303 -14.46 -5.73 -18.24
CA GLY A 303 -13.47 -5.73 -17.18
C GLY A 303 -13.49 -7.01 -16.37
N LYS A 304 -12.52 -7.15 -15.48
CA LYS A 304 -12.43 -8.20 -14.47
C LYS A 304 -12.57 -7.55 -13.08
N GLN A 305 -13.64 -7.91 -12.38
CA GLN A 305 -13.92 -7.39 -11.05
C GLN A 305 -13.19 -8.20 -9.98
N TYR A 306 -12.34 -7.55 -9.24
CA TYR A 306 -11.67 -8.07 -8.06
C TYR A 306 -12.24 -7.41 -6.81
N ASP A 307 -12.46 -8.18 -5.77
CA ASP A 307 -12.81 -7.67 -4.44
C ASP A 307 -11.84 -8.22 -3.38
N ARG A 308 -11.92 -7.72 -2.16
CA ARG A 308 -11.08 -8.16 -1.05
C ARG A 308 -11.18 -9.66 -0.73
N ASN A 309 -12.28 -10.33 -1.13
CA ASN A 309 -12.51 -11.74 -0.83
C ASN A 309 -11.99 -12.65 -1.95
N THR A 310 -11.92 -12.14 -3.16
CA THR A 310 -11.38 -12.88 -4.32
C THR A 310 -9.86 -12.80 -4.38
N GLY A 311 -9.27 -11.84 -3.65
CA GLY A 311 -7.82 -11.63 -3.68
C GLY A 311 -7.36 -11.15 -5.07
N THR A 312 -6.16 -11.60 -5.45
CA THR A 312 -5.50 -11.21 -6.70
C THR A 312 -5.50 -12.33 -7.75
N ASP A 313 -6.25 -13.40 -7.52
CA ASP A 313 -6.32 -14.55 -8.41
C ASP A 313 -7.25 -14.27 -9.59
N ASP A 314 -6.73 -14.36 -10.81
CA ASP A 314 -7.49 -14.23 -12.06
C ASP A 314 -8.68 -15.20 -12.15
N ALA A 315 -8.55 -16.40 -11.60
CA ALA A 315 -9.59 -17.42 -11.65
C ALA A 315 -10.84 -17.05 -10.82
N ALA A 316 -10.67 -16.17 -9.82
CA ALA A 316 -11.76 -15.72 -8.95
C ALA A 316 -12.43 -14.43 -9.44
N ALA A 317 -11.84 -13.71 -10.40
CA ALA A 317 -12.37 -12.46 -10.91
C ALA A 317 -13.60 -12.66 -11.79
N THR A 318 -14.58 -11.77 -11.66
CA THR A 318 -15.84 -11.82 -12.38
C THR A 318 -15.82 -10.89 -13.59
N ASP A 319 -16.26 -11.39 -14.76
CA ASP A 319 -16.46 -10.56 -15.95
C ASP A 319 -17.55 -9.52 -15.69
N THR A 320 -17.19 -8.25 -15.89
CA THR A 320 -18.07 -7.12 -15.61
C THR A 320 -18.14 -6.21 -16.84
N PRO A 321 -19.32 -5.96 -17.41
CA PRO A 321 -19.47 -5.03 -18.50
C PRO A 321 -19.06 -3.61 -18.08
N VAL A 322 -18.36 -2.91 -18.96
CA VAL A 322 -17.90 -1.54 -18.79
C VAL A 322 -18.43 -0.69 -19.94
N GLY A 323 -19.04 0.43 -19.61
CA GLY A 323 -19.51 1.39 -20.60
C GLY A 323 -19.39 2.82 -20.09
N PHE A 324 -18.93 3.72 -20.94
CA PHE A 324 -18.92 5.15 -20.65
C PHE A 324 -20.15 5.82 -21.26
N GLY A 325 -20.63 6.86 -20.59
CA GLY A 325 -21.73 7.70 -21.03
C GLY A 325 -21.58 9.12 -20.52
N GLY A 326 -22.64 9.92 -20.61
CA GLY A 326 -22.61 11.33 -20.21
C GLY A 326 -22.27 12.27 -21.34
N SER A 327 -21.64 13.40 -21.04
CA SER A 327 -21.11 14.35 -22.02
C SER A 327 -19.58 14.22 -22.14
N ALA A 328 -19.00 14.72 -23.22
CA ALA A 328 -17.56 14.68 -23.43
C ALA A 328 -16.74 15.37 -22.32
N ASP A 329 -17.31 16.37 -21.65
CA ASP A 329 -16.67 17.10 -20.56
C ASP A 329 -16.95 16.47 -19.18
N ALA A 330 -17.90 15.53 -19.09
CA ALA A 330 -18.31 14.91 -17.83
C ALA A 330 -18.81 13.49 -18.10
N LEU A 331 -17.89 12.57 -18.24
CA LEU A 331 -18.19 11.17 -18.48
C LEU A 331 -18.63 10.46 -17.20
N THR A 332 -19.42 9.44 -17.37
CA THR A 332 -19.85 8.54 -16.30
C THR A 332 -19.51 7.10 -16.65
N LEU A 333 -19.18 6.30 -15.64
CA LEU A 333 -18.96 4.86 -15.77
C LEU A 333 -20.23 4.10 -15.43
N GLY A 334 -20.56 3.10 -16.23
CA GLY A 334 -21.68 2.19 -16.01
C GLY A 334 -21.46 0.83 -16.65
N SER A 335 -22.47 -0.02 -16.59
CA SER A 335 -22.45 -1.34 -17.23
C SER A 335 -22.84 -1.32 -18.71
N SER A 336 -23.27 -0.16 -19.22
CA SER A 336 -23.71 0.02 -20.60
C SER A 336 -23.21 1.36 -21.13
N ALA A 337 -22.64 1.35 -22.32
CA ALA A 337 -22.22 2.57 -23.00
C ALA A 337 -23.42 3.33 -23.55
N THR A 338 -23.37 4.65 -23.45
CA THR A 338 -24.28 5.56 -24.19
C THR A 338 -23.47 6.43 -25.14
N ALA A 339 -24.12 6.95 -26.19
CA ALA A 339 -23.42 7.76 -27.16
C ALA A 339 -22.91 9.07 -26.57
N VAL A 340 -21.63 9.35 -26.78
CA VAL A 340 -20.95 10.58 -26.39
C VAL A 340 -20.57 11.33 -27.68
N SER A 341 -20.87 12.62 -27.74
CA SER A 341 -20.59 13.44 -28.92
C SER A 341 -19.45 14.41 -28.66
N PHE A 342 -18.57 14.56 -29.64
CA PHE A 342 -17.48 15.55 -29.64
C PHE A 342 -17.34 16.19 -31.03
N ASN A 343 -16.75 17.38 -31.10
CA ASN A 343 -16.60 18.11 -32.35
C ASN A 343 -15.14 18.13 -32.81
N VAL A 344 -14.91 17.85 -34.09
CA VAL A 344 -13.62 18.06 -34.76
C VAL A 344 -13.74 19.28 -35.68
N ALA A 345 -12.94 20.30 -35.44
CA ALA A 345 -13.02 21.58 -36.14
C ALA A 345 -12.39 21.55 -37.54
N ALA A 346 -11.38 20.72 -37.77
CA ALA A 346 -10.65 20.60 -39.03
C ALA A 346 -10.46 19.13 -39.41
N ALA A 347 -10.41 18.86 -40.73
CA ALA A 347 -10.07 17.53 -41.23
C ALA A 347 -8.58 17.26 -41.10
N GLY A 348 -8.20 16.01 -40.82
CA GLY A 348 -6.83 15.55 -40.71
C GLY A 348 -6.65 14.48 -39.64
N GLU A 349 -5.42 14.04 -39.45
CA GLU A 349 -5.10 13.08 -38.39
C GLU A 349 -5.43 13.67 -37.02
N THR A 350 -6.24 12.96 -36.28
CA THR A 350 -6.80 13.42 -35.00
C THR A 350 -6.75 12.29 -33.99
N THR A 351 -6.33 12.60 -32.77
CA THR A 351 -6.36 11.66 -31.65
C THR A 351 -7.53 11.96 -30.74
N LEU A 352 -8.40 10.95 -30.56
CA LEU A 352 -9.44 10.92 -29.54
C LEU A 352 -8.83 10.42 -28.24
N THR A 353 -8.94 11.20 -27.16
CA THR A 353 -8.36 10.89 -25.85
C THR A 353 -9.44 10.84 -24.80
N LEU A 354 -9.56 9.69 -24.12
CA LEU A 354 -10.32 9.51 -22.88
C LEU A 354 -9.35 9.72 -21.70
N ASP A 355 -9.50 10.82 -21.01
CA ASP A 355 -8.66 11.19 -19.86
C ASP A 355 -9.35 10.79 -18.55
N LEU A 356 -8.70 9.93 -17.76
CA LEU A 356 -9.21 9.36 -16.52
C LEU A 356 -8.46 9.83 -15.26
N ASN A 357 -7.54 10.81 -15.40
CA ASN A 357 -6.68 11.26 -14.30
C ASN A 357 -7.41 11.99 -13.18
N ASP A 358 -8.34 12.88 -13.53
CA ASP A 358 -9.15 13.57 -12.53
C ASP A 358 -10.28 12.65 -12.07
N PRO A 359 -10.28 12.13 -10.83
CA PRO A 359 -11.30 11.20 -10.37
C PRO A 359 -12.71 11.83 -10.28
N LEU A 360 -12.82 13.15 -10.35
CA LEU A 360 -14.09 13.88 -10.37
C LEU A 360 -14.59 14.21 -11.79
N HIS A 361 -13.68 14.29 -12.78
CA HIS A 361 -14.01 14.78 -14.12
C HIS A 361 -13.29 14.00 -15.21
N TRP A 362 -13.86 12.91 -15.64
CA TRP A 362 -13.35 12.17 -16.81
C TRP A 362 -13.83 12.83 -18.08
N THR A 363 -12.95 12.96 -19.06
CA THR A 363 -13.23 13.70 -20.29
C THR A 363 -12.88 12.92 -21.54
N LEU A 364 -13.58 13.23 -22.63
CA LEU A 364 -13.30 12.74 -23.98
C LEU A 364 -12.98 13.93 -24.86
N THR A 365 -11.76 14.04 -25.34
CA THR A 365 -11.31 15.16 -26.18
C THR A 365 -10.79 14.67 -27.49
N ALA A 366 -10.96 15.47 -28.55
CA ALA A 366 -10.35 15.24 -29.84
C ALA A 366 -9.45 16.43 -30.20
N GLY A 367 -8.19 16.16 -30.53
CA GLY A 367 -7.20 17.18 -30.85
C GLY A 367 -6.33 16.78 -32.04
N GLU A 368 -5.61 17.76 -32.62
CA GLU A 368 -4.56 17.47 -33.61
C GLU A 368 -3.62 16.44 -32.99
N GLY A 369 -3.27 15.41 -33.75
CA GLY A 369 -2.47 14.28 -33.32
C GLY A 369 -1.15 14.72 -32.67
N GLY A 370 -1.17 14.81 -31.37
CA GLY A 370 -0.11 15.28 -30.49
C GLY A 370 -0.12 14.58 -29.13
N GLY A 371 -0.87 13.48 -29.01
CA GLY A 371 -0.48 12.48 -28.02
C GLY A 371 0.87 11.95 -28.48
N GLU A 372 1.92 12.11 -27.68
CA GLU A 372 3.12 11.29 -27.86
C GLU A 372 2.63 9.87 -28.16
N PRO A 373 3.07 9.21 -29.27
CA PRO A 373 2.69 7.82 -29.50
C PRO A 373 2.99 7.08 -28.20
N VAL A 374 2.05 6.28 -27.71
CA VAL A 374 2.33 5.38 -26.61
C VAL A 374 3.48 4.52 -27.09
N VAL A 375 4.69 4.90 -26.69
CA VAL A 375 5.86 4.10 -26.97
C VAL A 375 5.71 2.91 -26.05
N GLU A 376 5.27 1.79 -26.62
CA GLU A 376 5.21 0.53 -25.90
C GLU A 376 6.60 0.31 -25.31
N VAL A 377 6.70 0.20 -23.99
CA VAL A 377 7.97 -0.01 -23.32
C VAL A 377 8.54 -1.34 -23.82
N PRO A 378 9.71 -1.36 -24.47
CA PRO A 378 10.25 -2.58 -25.04
C PRO A 378 10.41 -3.65 -23.96
N LYS A 379 9.97 -4.88 -24.24
CA LYS A 379 10.11 -6.02 -23.30
C LYS A 379 11.56 -6.44 -23.10
N PHE A 380 12.41 -6.08 -24.04
CA PHE A 380 13.81 -6.43 -24.05
C PHE A 380 14.68 -5.19 -24.33
N LEU A 381 15.85 -5.16 -23.74
CA LEU A 381 16.91 -4.21 -24.05
C LEU A 381 18.12 -5.02 -24.53
N TYR A 382 18.43 -4.92 -25.82
CA TYR A 382 19.47 -5.71 -26.48
C TYR A 382 20.85 -5.11 -26.24
N MET A 383 21.85 -5.98 -26.05
CA MET A 383 23.25 -5.61 -25.79
C MET A 383 24.12 -5.99 -26.98
N SER A 384 24.25 -5.10 -27.97
CA SER A 384 25.09 -5.37 -29.14
C SER A 384 26.55 -4.98 -28.87
N GLY A 385 27.48 -5.84 -29.25
CA GLY A 385 28.93 -5.68 -29.02
C GLY A 385 29.45 -6.34 -27.73
N ILE A 386 28.61 -6.89 -26.86
CA ILE A 386 28.98 -7.39 -25.52
C ILE A 386 29.98 -8.56 -25.57
N CYS A 387 29.95 -9.37 -26.62
CA CYS A 387 30.89 -10.46 -26.88
C CYS A 387 31.87 -10.17 -28.03
N GLY A 388 32.03 -8.90 -28.44
CA GLY A 388 32.94 -8.48 -29.50
C GLY A 388 32.35 -8.53 -30.92
N ASP A 389 31.16 -9.11 -31.06
CA ASP A 389 30.35 -9.10 -32.28
C ASP A 389 29.16 -8.15 -32.11
N TRP A 390 28.73 -7.55 -33.18
CA TRP A 390 27.64 -6.57 -33.20
C TRP A 390 26.34 -7.28 -33.62
N THR A 391 25.92 -8.29 -32.82
CA THR A 391 24.66 -9.02 -32.96
C THR A 391 23.68 -8.61 -31.87
N PHE A 392 22.44 -9.09 -31.96
CA PHE A 392 21.39 -8.87 -30.95
C PHE A 392 21.06 -10.15 -30.18
N ASP A 393 22.04 -11.05 -30.01
CA ASP A 393 21.86 -12.36 -29.37
C ASP A 393 21.68 -12.26 -27.85
N TYR A 394 22.14 -11.18 -27.23
CA TYR A 394 22.04 -10.93 -25.80
C TYR A 394 21.09 -9.78 -25.50
N TYR A 395 20.24 -9.98 -24.48
CA TYR A 395 19.28 -8.99 -24.06
C TYR A 395 19.00 -9.05 -22.58
N LEU A 396 18.55 -7.93 -22.02
CA LEU A 396 18.00 -7.80 -20.67
C LEU A 396 16.48 -7.82 -20.76
N LYS A 397 15.81 -8.38 -19.73
CA LYS A 397 14.35 -8.42 -19.64
C LYS A 397 13.84 -7.25 -18.82
N LEU A 398 12.73 -6.65 -19.26
CA LEU A 398 12.03 -5.64 -18.49
C LEU A 398 11.48 -6.26 -17.20
N TYR A 399 11.86 -5.74 -16.04
CA TYR A 399 11.32 -6.16 -14.75
C TYR A 399 10.54 -5.06 -14.02
N ASN A 400 10.74 -3.79 -14.39
CA ASN A 400 9.97 -2.67 -13.90
C ASN A 400 9.64 -1.72 -15.05
N GLU A 401 8.36 -1.68 -15.42
CA GLU A 401 7.87 -0.90 -16.54
C GLU A 401 7.79 0.60 -16.22
N ASP A 402 7.55 0.98 -14.95
CA ASP A 402 7.34 2.36 -14.54
C ASP A 402 8.54 3.25 -14.80
N ASN A 403 9.72 2.76 -14.49
CA ASN A 403 10.98 3.47 -14.73
C ASN A 403 11.83 2.79 -15.80
N GLN A 404 11.25 1.88 -16.58
CA GLN A 404 11.90 1.18 -17.69
C GLN A 404 13.22 0.53 -17.27
N THR A 405 13.16 -0.31 -16.22
CA THR A 405 14.33 -0.99 -15.70
C THR A 405 14.40 -2.43 -16.20
N TYR A 406 15.58 -2.78 -16.69
CA TYR A 406 15.89 -4.06 -17.32
C TYR A 406 16.97 -4.78 -16.54
N GLY A 407 16.82 -6.09 -16.39
CA GLY A 407 17.79 -6.92 -15.70
C GLY A 407 18.04 -8.23 -16.43
N GLY A 408 19.23 -8.75 -16.27
CA GLY A 408 19.62 -10.05 -16.86
C GLY A 408 21.11 -10.33 -16.70
N VAL A 409 21.51 -11.51 -17.13
CA VAL A 409 22.90 -11.94 -17.08
C VAL A 409 23.40 -12.17 -18.49
N ALA A 410 24.61 -11.68 -18.80
CA ALA A 410 25.26 -11.93 -20.07
C ALA A 410 26.76 -12.25 -19.89
N PRO A 411 27.33 -13.09 -20.77
CA PRO A 411 28.78 -13.19 -20.87
C PRO A 411 29.35 -11.93 -21.50
N VAL A 412 30.50 -11.52 -21.03
CA VAL A 412 31.25 -10.38 -21.57
C VAL A 412 32.58 -10.85 -22.11
N ASN A 413 32.87 -10.49 -23.34
CA ASN A 413 34.16 -10.70 -23.98
C ASN A 413 34.37 -9.68 -25.10
N SER A 414 34.40 -8.39 -24.74
CA SER A 414 34.51 -7.29 -25.70
C SER A 414 35.67 -6.35 -25.34
N GLU A 415 36.51 -6.07 -26.29
CA GLU A 415 37.57 -5.05 -26.18
C GLU A 415 37.06 -3.63 -26.48
N TRP A 416 35.94 -3.52 -27.21
CA TRP A 416 35.41 -2.25 -27.73
C TRP A 416 34.20 -1.74 -26.93
N GLY A 417 33.71 -2.52 -25.95
CA GLY A 417 32.50 -2.21 -25.25
C GLY A 417 31.24 -2.61 -26.03
N TYR A 418 30.09 -2.10 -25.60
CA TYR A 418 28.78 -2.44 -26.14
C TYR A 418 27.84 -1.23 -26.16
N LYS A 419 26.73 -1.37 -26.86
CA LYS A 419 25.60 -0.43 -26.84
C LYS A 419 24.31 -1.15 -26.47
N LEU A 420 23.35 -0.39 -25.94
CA LEU A 420 22.03 -0.91 -25.60
C LEU A 420 21.01 -0.42 -26.63
N TYR A 421 20.15 -1.32 -27.07
CA TYR A 421 19.14 -1.06 -28.10
C TYR A 421 17.75 -1.52 -27.63
N PRO A 422 16.72 -0.67 -27.72
CA PRO A 422 15.36 -1.04 -27.35
C PRO A 422 14.70 -2.01 -28.37
N GLU A 423 15.24 -2.11 -29.57
CA GLU A 423 14.71 -2.95 -30.64
C GLU A 423 15.86 -3.66 -31.38
N ALA A 424 15.70 -4.97 -31.62
CA ALA A 424 16.67 -5.73 -32.39
C ALA A 424 16.71 -5.25 -33.87
N ASP A 425 17.87 -5.28 -34.47
CA ASP A 425 18.11 -4.89 -35.87
C ASP A 425 17.80 -3.41 -36.20
N ASN A 426 17.44 -2.62 -35.21
CA ASN A 426 17.24 -1.17 -35.34
C ASN A 426 18.43 -0.41 -34.74
N TRP A 427 19.28 0.15 -35.61
CA TRP A 427 20.49 0.84 -35.23
C TRP A 427 20.32 2.36 -34.98
N ASP A 428 19.13 2.89 -35.17
CA ASP A 428 18.87 4.33 -35.13
C ASP A 428 18.72 4.85 -33.70
N LEU A 429 18.15 4.02 -32.79
CA LEU A 429 17.94 4.36 -31.38
C LEU A 429 18.78 3.47 -30.49
N PHE A 430 19.73 4.06 -29.76
CA PHE A 430 20.61 3.33 -28.86
C PHE A 430 21.04 4.19 -27.67
N TYR A 431 21.51 3.51 -26.63
CA TYR A 431 22.07 4.14 -25.43
C TYR A 431 23.55 3.81 -25.34
N THR A 432 24.34 4.82 -24.96
CA THR A 432 25.76 4.71 -24.66
C THR A 432 26.08 5.34 -23.32
N MET A 433 27.32 5.23 -22.87
CA MET A 433 27.80 5.79 -21.61
C MET A 433 28.11 7.27 -21.75
N VAL A 434 27.77 8.06 -20.73
CA VAL A 434 28.26 9.45 -20.58
C VAL A 434 29.73 9.42 -20.17
N ASP A 435 30.50 10.42 -20.64
CA ASP A 435 31.91 10.56 -20.26
C ASP A 435 32.08 10.59 -18.74
N GLY A 436 33.02 9.77 -18.25
CA GLY A 436 33.32 9.63 -16.82
C GLY A 436 32.68 8.42 -16.17
N GLY A 437 31.81 7.67 -16.85
CA GLY A 437 31.34 6.36 -16.42
C GLY A 437 32.46 5.30 -16.51
N ASN A 438 32.19 4.13 -15.96
CA ASN A 438 33.13 3.00 -15.99
C ASN A 438 32.40 1.68 -16.38
N ALA A 439 33.11 0.59 -16.48
CA ALA A 439 32.54 -0.70 -16.89
C ALA A 439 31.48 -1.28 -15.93
N TYR A 440 31.34 -0.74 -14.71
CA TYR A 440 30.49 -1.30 -13.66
C TYR A 440 29.30 -0.41 -13.30
N GLU A 441 29.42 0.91 -13.50
CA GLU A 441 28.32 1.84 -13.25
C GLU A 441 28.52 3.17 -14.01
N GLY A 442 27.43 3.84 -14.31
CA GLY A 442 27.49 5.15 -14.96
C GLY A 442 26.10 5.65 -15.37
N GLU A 443 26.15 6.82 -16.02
CA GLU A 443 24.98 7.42 -16.65
C GLU A 443 24.96 7.06 -18.14
N LEU A 444 23.74 6.95 -18.69
CA LEU A 444 23.49 6.68 -20.09
C LEU A 444 23.12 7.96 -20.83
N VAL A 445 23.36 7.97 -22.12
CA VAL A 445 22.91 9.01 -23.05
C VAL A 445 22.35 8.35 -24.30
N ILE A 446 21.29 8.94 -24.85
CA ILE A 446 20.66 8.49 -26.10
C ILE A 446 21.50 8.99 -27.28
N GLY A 447 21.87 8.08 -28.18
CA GLY A 447 22.56 8.43 -29.44
C GLY A 447 23.94 9.06 -29.27
N GLY A 448 24.62 8.88 -28.12
CA GLY A 448 25.95 9.44 -27.86
C GLY A 448 27.06 8.82 -28.69
N GLU A 449 28.22 9.50 -28.73
CA GLU A 449 29.43 8.94 -29.34
C GLU A 449 30.08 7.89 -28.42
N GLY A 450 30.71 6.86 -29.00
CA GLY A 450 31.40 5.83 -28.25
C GLY A 450 30.49 4.65 -27.82
N ASN A 451 30.99 3.87 -26.89
CA ASN A 451 30.36 2.65 -26.39
C ASN A 451 30.34 2.65 -24.85
N ILE A 452 29.48 1.86 -24.23
CA ILE A 452 29.58 1.55 -22.81
C ILE A 452 30.81 0.67 -22.63
N ALA A 453 31.68 1.02 -21.69
CA ALA A 453 32.88 0.26 -21.42
C ALA A 453 32.49 -1.16 -20.93
N ALA A 454 33.15 -2.19 -21.48
CA ALA A 454 32.94 -3.57 -21.03
C ALA A 454 33.87 -3.88 -19.86
N PRO A 455 33.42 -4.64 -18.84
CA PRO A 455 34.31 -5.23 -17.85
C PRO A 455 35.21 -6.31 -18.46
N GLU A 456 36.13 -6.86 -17.68
CA GLU A 456 36.98 -7.99 -18.12
C GLU A 456 36.11 -9.20 -18.54
N ALA A 457 36.68 -10.11 -19.36
CA ALA A 457 35.95 -11.28 -19.81
C ALA A 457 35.40 -12.11 -18.63
N GLY A 458 34.10 -12.40 -18.65
CA GLY A 458 33.44 -13.08 -17.55
C GLY A 458 31.91 -13.12 -17.69
N LEU A 459 31.22 -13.52 -16.65
CA LEU A 459 29.77 -13.52 -16.57
C LEU A 459 29.31 -12.39 -15.64
N TYR A 460 28.37 -11.56 -16.09
CA TYR A 460 27.92 -10.38 -15.36
C TYR A 460 26.40 -10.27 -15.33
N LEU A 461 25.88 -9.78 -14.19
CA LEU A 461 24.51 -9.31 -14.04
C LEU A 461 24.47 -7.82 -14.36
N PHE A 462 23.55 -7.43 -15.20
CA PHE A 462 23.26 -6.07 -15.61
C PHE A 462 21.94 -5.62 -15.01
N ASP A 463 21.93 -4.42 -14.46
CA ASP A 463 20.76 -3.70 -13.98
C ASP A 463 20.76 -2.32 -14.64
N VAL A 464 19.85 -2.11 -15.59
CA VAL A 464 19.82 -0.93 -16.47
C VAL A 464 18.47 -0.24 -16.37
N ASN A 465 18.49 1.00 -15.94
CA ASN A 465 17.33 1.87 -15.87
C ASN A 465 17.42 2.92 -17.00
N ILE A 466 16.66 2.73 -18.09
CA ILE A 466 16.65 3.69 -19.19
C ILE A 466 15.71 4.89 -18.95
N GLY A 467 14.81 4.81 -17.98
CA GLY A 467 13.99 5.94 -17.53
C GLY A 467 14.84 6.99 -16.79
N ASP A 468 15.74 6.55 -15.92
CA ASP A 468 16.69 7.40 -15.17
C ASP A 468 18.05 7.52 -15.85
N LEU A 469 18.24 6.87 -16.99
CA LEU A 469 19.48 6.83 -17.76
C LEU A 469 20.70 6.37 -16.94
N ARG A 470 20.60 5.21 -16.26
CA ARG A 470 21.66 4.66 -15.42
C ARG A 470 21.87 3.18 -15.67
N TYR A 471 23.09 2.70 -15.39
CA TYR A 471 23.39 1.27 -15.40
C TYR A 471 24.30 0.88 -14.24
N ARG A 472 24.14 -0.38 -13.81
CA ARG A 472 25.03 -1.07 -12.88
C ARG A 472 25.33 -2.48 -13.39
N VAL A 473 26.55 -2.93 -13.17
CA VAL A 473 27.04 -4.23 -13.62
C VAL A 473 27.76 -4.92 -12.49
N TYR A 474 27.38 -6.15 -12.21
CA TYR A 474 27.92 -6.95 -11.10
C TYR A 474 28.53 -8.23 -11.62
N PRO A 475 29.76 -8.61 -11.22
CA PRO A 475 30.33 -9.92 -11.58
C PRO A 475 29.50 -11.03 -10.95
N VAL A 476 29.22 -12.11 -11.67
CA VAL A 476 28.56 -13.31 -11.16
C VAL A 476 29.62 -14.28 -10.64
N ASN A 477 29.86 -14.27 -9.33
CA ASN A 477 30.86 -15.13 -8.68
C ASN A 477 30.23 -16.40 -8.10
N THR A 478 29.06 -16.26 -7.46
CA THR A 478 28.32 -17.38 -6.87
C THR A 478 26.85 -17.29 -7.24
N VAL A 479 26.21 -18.45 -7.38
CA VAL A 479 24.78 -18.58 -7.62
C VAL A 479 24.22 -19.56 -6.61
N SER A 480 23.22 -19.12 -5.85
CA SER A 480 22.56 -19.93 -4.83
C SER A 480 21.06 -19.98 -5.09
N TYR A 481 20.39 -21.07 -4.72
CA TYR A 481 18.93 -21.12 -4.61
C TYR A 481 18.50 -21.07 -3.15
N THR A 482 17.25 -20.65 -2.91
CA THR A 482 16.65 -20.58 -1.57
C THR A 482 15.13 -20.61 -1.66
N GLY A 483 14.43 -20.81 -0.55
CA GLY A 483 12.96 -20.79 -0.46
C GLY A 483 12.29 -22.15 -0.68
N LEU A 484 13.00 -23.15 -1.24
CA LEU A 484 12.45 -24.50 -1.43
C LEU A 484 12.11 -25.12 -0.06
N ASN A 485 10.91 -25.74 0.06
CA ASN A 485 10.38 -26.29 1.31
C ASN A 485 10.25 -25.25 2.44
N ASP A 486 10.07 -23.99 2.09
CA ASP A 486 10.06 -22.85 3.03
C ASP A 486 11.38 -22.70 3.81
N ASP A 487 12.49 -23.20 3.26
CA ASP A 487 13.84 -23.06 3.81
C ASP A 487 14.58 -21.92 3.08
N TRP A 488 14.77 -20.81 3.77
CA TRP A 488 15.41 -19.60 3.25
C TRP A 488 16.95 -19.59 3.40
N THR A 489 17.55 -20.72 3.71
CA THR A 489 19.00 -20.89 3.68
C THR A 489 19.51 -20.86 2.23
N LEU A 490 20.51 -20.02 1.96
CA LEU A 490 21.19 -19.98 0.67
C LEU A 490 21.95 -21.30 0.42
N ARG A 491 21.65 -21.97 -0.69
CA ARG A 491 22.26 -23.23 -1.07
C ARG A 491 22.95 -23.06 -2.42
N PRO A 492 24.27 -23.30 -2.51
CA PRO A 492 25.03 -23.05 -3.73
C PRO A 492 24.60 -23.99 -4.88
N MET A 493 24.58 -23.44 -6.06
CA MET A 493 24.39 -24.18 -7.31
C MET A 493 25.73 -24.45 -7.98
N THR A 494 25.79 -25.50 -8.78
CA THR A 494 27.00 -25.90 -9.53
C THR A 494 26.93 -25.37 -10.95
N ALA A 495 27.95 -24.66 -11.40
CA ALA A 495 28.06 -24.22 -12.78
C ALA A 495 28.25 -25.45 -13.70
N THR A 496 27.65 -25.38 -14.89
CA THR A 496 27.85 -26.39 -15.96
C THR A 496 28.94 -25.92 -16.94
N ASP A 497 29.19 -26.69 -17.97
CA ASP A 497 30.11 -26.31 -19.06
C ASP A 497 29.52 -25.22 -19.97
N VAL A 498 28.22 -24.89 -19.83
CA VAL A 498 27.56 -23.83 -20.56
C VAL A 498 27.58 -22.54 -19.70
N PRO A 499 28.17 -21.44 -20.18
CA PRO A 499 28.23 -20.20 -19.45
C PRO A 499 26.82 -19.70 -19.02
N GLY A 500 26.66 -19.36 -17.75
CA GLY A 500 25.40 -18.90 -17.20
C GLY A 500 24.40 -20.00 -16.84
N VAL A 501 24.69 -21.26 -17.08
CA VAL A 501 23.84 -22.41 -16.71
C VAL A 501 24.36 -23.05 -15.42
N TYR A 502 23.47 -23.12 -14.40
CA TYR A 502 23.75 -23.68 -13.09
C TYR A 502 22.73 -24.76 -12.75
N THR A 503 23.16 -25.77 -12.01
CA THR A 503 22.30 -26.85 -11.57
C THR A 503 22.45 -27.14 -10.09
N ALA A 504 21.36 -27.64 -9.48
CA ALA A 504 21.38 -28.21 -8.14
C ALA A 504 20.47 -29.42 -8.06
N GLU A 505 20.94 -30.48 -7.36
CA GLU A 505 20.05 -31.55 -6.94
C GLU A 505 19.28 -31.07 -5.70
N VAL A 506 17.97 -31.13 -5.77
CA VAL A 506 17.07 -30.60 -4.74
C VAL A 506 16.07 -31.68 -4.31
N GLU A 507 15.74 -31.69 -3.03
CA GLU A 507 14.73 -32.59 -2.49
C GLU A 507 13.50 -31.74 -2.12
N LYS A 508 12.40 -31.88 -2.86
CA LYS A 508 11.13 -31.27 -2.52
C LYS A 508 10.36 -32.22 -1.60
N SER A 509 10.08 -31.80 -0.39
CA SER A 509 9.41 -32.60 0.63
C SER A 509 8.28 -31.86 1.36
N ALA A 510 8.16 -30.57 1.15
CA ALA A 510 7.16 -29.72 1.79
C ALA A 510 6.69 -28.61 0.83
N ASN A 511 5.69 -27.86 1.25
CA ASN A 511 5.19 -26.71 0.54
C ASN A 511 6.25 -25.61 0.43
N THR A 512 6.15 -24.82 -0.65
CA THR A 512 7.04 -23.70 -0.97
C THR A 512 6.19 -22.45 -1.21
N PRO A 513 5.47 -21.96 -0.19
CA PRO A 513 4.39 -20.97 -0.37
C PRO A 513 4.86 -19.63 -0.94
N TRP A 514 6.13 -19.30 -0.74
CA TRP A 514 6.74 -18.06 -1.25
C TRP A 514 7.63 -18.27 -2.48
N GLY A 515 7.60 -19.48 -3.02
CA GLY A 515 8.40 -19.86 -4.18
C GLY A 515 9.90 -19.95 -3.91
N VAL A 516 10.64 -20.23 -4.98
CA VAL A 516 12.10 -20.35 -4.97
C VAL A 516 12.73 -19.09 -5.55
N LYS A 517 13.83 -18.62 -4.98
CA LYS A 517 14.64 -17.51 -5.54
C LYS A 517 16.05 -17.99 -5.90
N ILE A 518 16.60 -17.37 -6.92
CA ILE A 518 18.01 -17.52 -7.31
C ILE A 518 18.76 -16.26 -6.89
N VAL A 519 19.74 -16.39 -6.03
CA VAL A 519 20.47 -15.28 -5.43
C VAL A 519 21.90 -15.25 -5.96
N ILE A 520 22.32 -14.11 -6.48
CA ILE A 520 23.67 -13.89 -7.02
C ILE A 520 24.56 -13.32 -5.91
N ASN A 521 25.77 -13.89 -5.76
CA ASN A 521 26.80 -13.41 -4.81
C ASN A 521 26.31 -13.36 -3.34
N ASP A 522 25.35 -14.21 -2.98
CA ASP A 522 24.69 -14.22 -1.67
C ASP A 522 24.08 -12.83 -1.28
N ASN A 523 23.80 -12.01 -2.27
CA ASN A 523 23.20 -10.67 -2.11
C ASN A 523 21.73 -10.69 -2.51
N TRP A 524 20.83 -10.46 -1.55
CA TRP A 524 19.39 -10.43 -1.76
C TRP A 524 18.89 -9.31 -2.69
N ASP A 525 19.67 -8.24 -2.82
CA ASP A 525 19.41 -7.17 -3.79
C ASP A 525 19.72 -7.60 -5.25
N LEU A 526 20.24 -8.80 -5.46
CA LEU A 526 20.55 -9.37 -6.77
C LEU A 526 19.84 -10.72 -6.95
N ALA A 527 18.58 -10.78 -6.52
CA ALA A 527 17.80 -12.01 -6.57
C ALA A 527 16.86 -12.05 -7.77
N PHE A 528 16.78 -13.23 -8.40
CA PHE A 528 15.80 -13.55 -9.43
C PHE A 528 14.63 -14.33 -8.83
N GLY A 529 13.43 -14.03 -9.29
CA GLY A 529 12.22 -14.81 -9.11
C GLY A 529 11.54 -15.00 -10.46
N GLY A 530 10.24 -15.24 -10.47
CA GLY A 530 9.52 -15.39 -11.73
C GLY A 530 8.37 -16.39 -11.69
N GLY A 531 8.16 -17.14 -12.78
CA GLY A 531 7.14 -18.16 -12.90
C GLY A 531 7.06 -18.72 -14.32
N SER A 532 6.38 -19.85 -14.47
CA SER A 532 6.15 -20.49 -15.79
C SER A 532 7.45 -20.75 -16.58
N GLY A 533 8.55 -21.07 -15.88
CA GLY A 533 9.86 -21.34 -16.49
C GLY A 533 10.70 -20.11 -16.78
N GLU A 534 10.22 -18.90 -16.48
CA GLU A 534 10.95 -17.64 -16.67
C GLU A 534 11.51 -17.10 -15.36
N LEU A 535 12.70 -16.50 -15.44
CA LEU A 535 13.36 -15.76 -14.37
C LEU A 535 13.41 -14.28 -14.73
N LEU A 536 13.08 -13.45 -13.74
CA LEU A 536 13.18 -11.99 -13.81
C LEU A 536 13.87 -11.47 -12.55
N LEU A 537 14.70 -10.45 -12.70
CA LEU A 537 15.35 -9.78 -11.59
C LEU A 537 14.29 -9.12 -10.69
N PHE A 538 14.47 -9.14 -9.37
CA PHE A 538 13.58 -8.55 -8.35
C PHE A 538 12.12 -9.03 -8.37
N ARG A 539 11.82 -10.18 -8.96
CA ARG A 539 10.49 -10.80 -8.90
C ARG A 539 10.32 -11.69 -7.68
N ASP A 540 9.06 -11.95 -7.32
CA ASP A 540 8.70 -12.92 -6.30
C ASP A 540 9.21 -14.32 -6.65
N GLY A 541 9.34 -15.18 -5.65
CA GLY A 541 9.82 -16.54 -5.86
C GLY A 541 8.97 -17.30 -6.89
N PHE A 542 9.62 -18.10 -7.72
CA PHE A 542 8.97 -18.95 -8.71
C PHE A 542 8.54 -20.30 -8.11
N ASP A 543 7.57 -20.94 -8.76
CA ASP A 543 7.06 -22.27 -8.42
C ASP A 543 6.71 -22.42 -6.93
N GLY A 544 5.73 -21.69 -6.49
CA GLY A 544 5.06 -21.90 -5.22
C GLY A 544 4.58 -23.36 -5.10
N ASP A 545 3.49 -23.60 -4.44
CA ASP A 545 3.08 -24.96 -4.07
C ASP A 545 2.65 -25.89 -5.22
N ASN A 546 2.48 -25.40 -6.44
CA ASN A 546 1.64 -26.08 -7.44
C ASN A 546 2.35 -26.68 -8.66
N ASP A 547 3.64 -26.40 -8.89
CA ASP A 547 4.21 -26.70 -10.21
C ASP A 547 5.01 -28.01 -10.29
N PHE A 548 5.30 -28.68 -9.18
CA PHE A 548 5.96 -30.00 -9.20
C PHE A 548 5.73 -30.84 -7.94
N ASP A 549 5.62 -32.14 -8.13
CA ASP A 549 5.44 -33.12 -7.05
C ASP A 549 6.68 -33.25 -6.15
N ASN A 550 6.47 -33.70 -4.91
CA ASN A 550 7.55 -34.05 -4.00
C ASN A 550 8.49 -35.13 -4.60
N GLY A 551 9.75 -35.04 -4.28
CA GLY A 551 10.80 -36.00 -4.70
C GLY A 551 12.12 -35.33 -4.99
N THR A 552 13.07 -36.17 -5.45
CA THR A 552 14.39 -35.70 -5.86
C THR A 552 14.34 -35.15 -7.28
N LEU A 553 14.75 -33.91 -7.45
CA LEU A 553 14.70 -33.17 -8.70
C LEU A 553 16.07 -32.56 -8.99
N VAL A 554 16.29 -32.23 -10.26
CA VAL A 554 17.41 -31.37 -10.67
C VAL A 554 16.82 -30.04 -11.10
N LEU A 555 17.08 -29.01 -10.30
CA LEU A 555 16.81 -27.60 -10.67
C LEU A 555 17.93 -27.14 -11.59
N SER A 556 17.60 -26.69 -12.79
CA SER A 556 18.52 -26.06 -13.73
C SER A 556 18.09 -24.66 -14.04
N VAL A 557 19.01 -23.71 -13.94
CA VAL A 557 18.76 -22.30 -14.29
C VAL A 557 19.71 -21.87 -15.40
N ASP A 558 19.18 -21.21 -16.42
CA ASP A 558 19.93 -20.54 -17.47
C ASP A 558 19.78 -19.03 -17.24
N LEU A 559 20.74 -18.40 -16.58
CA LEU A 559 20.70 -17.00 -16.23
C LEU A 559 20.80 -16.09 -17.45
N VAL A 560 21.45 -16.55 -18.53
CA VAL A 560 21.60 -15.78 -19.78
C VAL A 560 20.27 -15.68 -20.52
N LYS A 561 19.52 -16.79 -20.58
CA LYS A 561 18.16 -16.77 -21.14
C LYS A 561 17.10 -16.29 -20.15
N GLY A 562 17.45 -16.22 -18.86
CA GLY A 562 16.50 -15.95 -17.80
C GLY A 562 15.41 -17.01 -17.76
N THR A 563 15.79 -18.30 -17.63
CA THR A 563 14.86 -19.44 -17.58
C THR A 563 15.29 -20.46 -16.54
N TYR A 564 14.33 -21.25 -16.07
CA TYR A 564 14.60 -22.37 -15.17
C TYR A 564 13.77 -23.59 -15.55
N THR A 565 14.24 -24.76 -15.15
CA THR A 565 13.54 -26.05 -15.34
C THR A 565 13.79 -26.97 -14.16
N TYR A 566 12.81 -27.84 -13.90
CA TYR A 566 12.97 -28.99 -13.01
C TYR A 566 12.91 -30.29 -13.81
N THR A 567 13.83 -31.17 -13.54
CA THR A 567 13.84 -32.51 -14.13
C THR A 567 13.83 -33.54 -13.01
N ARG A 568 12.91 -34.49 -13.06
CA ARG A 568 12.83 -35.57 -12.08
C ARG A 568 14.03 -36.50 -12.26
N LYS A 569 14.69 -36.88 -11.16
CA LYS A 569 15.82 -37.80 -11.15
C LYS A 569 15.36 -39.25 -11.12
#